data_94120c661aec2e328aa500f32bb67f3c
#
_entry.id   94120c661aec2e328aa500f32bb67f3c
#
_cell.length_a   1.000
_cell.length_b   1.000
_cell.length_c   1.000
_cell.angle_alpha   90.00
_cell.angle_beta   90.00
_cell.angle_gamma   90.00
#
_symmetry.space_group_name_H-M   'P 1'
#
loop_
_entity.id
_entity.type
_entity.pdbx_description
1 polymer ?
#
loop_
_entity_poly.entity_id
_entity_poly.type
_entity_poly.pdbx_seq_one_letter_code
_entity_poly.pdbx_strand_id
1 'polypeptide(L)'
;MRRTRSAKTTLVGGVMTGGTHPIDFTAAPSQGRSLDVRWIHGSESAKHNTDPDIQVHAYDAHTLILRQNMAVHCEAPFLFLLFGNDRAVLLDTGATAAAEFFPLRRTVDDLVGRWLAAHPRDRYELLVLHTHAHGDHVAGDGQFAGRPDTVVVGADRATAWAYLGLGADLDRVTTLDLGGRVLECLASPGHHEAAVTFYDAFTGFLFTGDTVYPGRLYVQDWAAFRDTIDRLVRFTETRAVSHVLGCHIEMTTTPGVDYPIRTTYQPDEPPLQMSPRRLRDVRAAIDEVDGRTGRHPYADFVICWEP
;
A
#
# COMPACT_ATOMS: atom_id res chain seq x y z
N MET A 1 -63.06 -38.75 35.19
CA MET A 1 -61.81 -39.25 34.63
C MET A 1 -61.48 -38.51 33.35
N ARG A 2 -60.62 -37.50 33.40
CA ARG A 2 -60.11 -36.79 32.22
C ARG A 2 -58.67 -37.12 32.04
N ARG A 3 -58.32 -37.72 30.89
CA ARG A 3 -56.95 -38.03 30.51
C ARG A 3 -56.28 -36.79 29.89
N THR A 4 -55.23 -36.31 30.52
CA THR A 4 -54.38 -35.26 30.00
C THR A 4 -53.39 -35.86 28.99
N ARG A 5 -53.41 -35.35 27.76
CA ARG A 5 -52.40 -35.68 26.73
C ARG A 5 -51.21 -34.75 26.90
N SER A 6 -50.07 -35.35 27.15
CA SER A 6 -48.77 -34.68 27.13
C SER A 6 -48.35 -34.43 25.69
N ALA A 7 -48.11 -33.18 25.33
CA ALA A 7 -47.52 -32.79 24.04
C ALA A 7 -46.00 -32.91 24.16
N LYS A 8 -45.39 -33.77 23.36
CA LYS A 8 -43.92 -33.82 23.16
C LYS A 8 -43.57 -32.72 22.19
N THR A 9 -42.81 -31.70 22.64
CA THR A 9 -42.17 -30.70 21.80
C THR A 9 -40.86 -31.28 21.34
N THR A 10 -40.75 -31.56 20.03
CA THR A 10 -39.48 -31.94 19.38
C THR A 10 -38.75 -30.65 19.04
N LEU A 11 -37.64 -30.37 19.75
CA LEU A 11 -36.70 -29.33 19.38
C LEU A 11 -35.90 -29.85 18.18
N VAL A 12 -36.18 -29.34 16.99
CA VAL A 12 -35.33 -29.46 15.82
C VAL A 12 -34.24 -28.37 15.93
N GLY A 13 -33.04 -28.77 16.37
CA GLY A 13 -31.89 -27.92 16.37
C GLY A 13 -31.44 -27.67 14.92
N GLY A 14 -31.90 -26.59 14.34
CA GLY A 14 -31.34 -26.06 13.10
C GLY A 14 -29.98 -25.46 13.41
N VAL A 15 -28.91 -26.11 12.97
CA VAL A 15 -27.61 -25.48 12.84
C VAL A 15 -27.76 -24.40 11.79
N MET A 16 -27.83 -23.15 12.22
CA MET A 16 -27.73 -22.01 11.32
C MET A 16 -26.29 -21.98 10.79
N THR A 17 -26.06 -22.59 9.65
CA THR A 17 -24.86 -22.30 8.85
C THR A 17 -25.01 -20.89 8.32
N GLY A 18 -24.49 -19.93 9.05
CA GLY A 18 -24.34 -18.56 8.56
C GLY A 18 -23.34 -18.58 7.40
N GLY A 19 -23.83 -18.80 6.19
CA GLY A 19 -23.07 -18.60 4.99
C GLY A 19 -22.70 -17.13 4.89
N THR A 20 -21.42 -16.81 5.05
CA THR A 20 -20.93 -15.45 4.82
C THR A 20 -21.03 -15.17 3.33
N HIS A 21 -21.90 -14.24 2.98
CA HIS A 21 -21.99 -13.78 1.60
C HIS A 21 -20.66 -13.12 1.21
N PRO A 22 -20.13 -13.40 0.00
CA PRO A 22 -18.97 -12.69 -0.51
C PRO A 22 -19.23 -11.18 -0.54
N ILE A 23 -18.20 -10.39 -0.22
CA ILE A 23 -18.24 -8.95 -0.37
C ILE A 23 -18.22 -8.63 -1.86
N ASP A 24 -19.11 -7.75 -2.31
CA ASP A 24 -19.11 -7.23 -3.67
C ASP A 24 -18.12 -6.07 -3.80
N PHE A 25 -16.93 -6.32 -4.32
CA PHE A 25 -15.91 -5.32 -4.57
C PHE A 25 -16.10 -4.55 -5.89
N THR A 26 -17.17 -4.81 -6.64
CA THR A 26 -17.54 -4.00 -7.81
C THR A 26 -18.40 -2.81 -7.43
N ALA A 27 -19.10 -2.90 -6.30
CA ALA A 27 -19.89 -1.81 -5.75
C ALA A 27 -19.01 -0.88 -4.90
N ALA A 28 -19.14 0.43 -5.11
CA ALA A 28 -18.46 1.40 -4.26
C ALA A 28 -18.91 1.26 -2.81
N PRO A 29 -18.00 1.19 -1.82
CA PRO A 29 -18.38 1.11 -0.40
C PRO A 29 -19.18 2.32 0.02
N SER A 30 -20.19 2.07 0.86
CA SER A 30 -21.20 3.06 1.25
C SER A 30 -20.77 3.99 2.39
N GLN A 31 -19.66 3.72 3.11
CA GLN A 31 -19.24 4.48 4.30
C GLN A 31 -17.72 4.50 4.50
N GLY A 32 -17.21 5.53 5.20
CA GLY A 32 -15.92 5.54 5.86
C GLY A 32 -14.72 5.92 4.99
N ARG A 33 -14.90 6.64 3.90
CA ARG A 33 -13.79 7.03 3.02
C ARG A 33 -13.28 8.42 3.33
N SER A 34 -12.21 8.54 4.08
CA SER A 34 -11.50 9.81 4.26
C SER A 34 -9.99 9.58 4.21
N LEU A 35 -9.31 10.44 3.47
CA LEU A 35 -7.85 10.58 3.46
C LEU A 35 -7.42 11.88 4.16
N ASP A 36 -8.34 12.57 4.84
CA ASP A 36 -8.01 13.69 5.73
C ASP A 36 -7.46 13.12 7.05
N VAL A 37 -6.18 12.82 7.03
CA VAL A 37 -5.46 12.15 8.12
C VAL A 37 -4.24 12.98 8.50
N ARG A 38 -4.13 13.30 9.80
CA ARG A 38 -2.86 13.76 10.33
C ARG A 38 -2.00 12.54 10.64
N TRP A 39 -0.99 12.35 9.80
CA TRP A 39 -0.05 11.26 9.99
C TRP A 39 0.92 11.54 11.15
N ILE A 40 1.36 10.47 11.82
CA ILE A 40 2.50 10.57 12.75
C ILE A 40 3.71 11.06 11.97
N HIS A 41 4.32 12.13 12.44
CA HIS A 41 5.37 12.85 11.70
C HIS A 41 6.67 12.96 12.50
N GLY A 42 6.82 12.08 13.48
CA GLY A 42 7.99 12.04 14.35
C GLY A 42 8.01 13.11 15.43
N SER A 43 9.16 13.32 16.01
CA SER A 43 9.37 14.24 17.12
C SER A 43 10.77 14.85 17.05
N GLU A 44 10.94 16.09 17.52
CA GLU A 44 12.25 16.74 17.64
C GLU A 44 13.25 15.92 18.49
N SER A 45 12.74 15.09 19.39
CA SER A 45 13.53 14.18 20.21
C SER A 45 12.83 12.86 20.37
N ALA A 46 13.54 11.75 20.12
CA ALA A 46 13.02 10.40 20.34
C ALA A 46 12.52 10.19 21.79
N LYS A 47 13.08 10.92 22.77
CA LYS A 47 12.63 10.86 24.18
C LYS A 47 11.25 11.47 24.40
N HIS A 48 10.80 12.33 23.51
CA HIS A 48 9.51 13.01 23.58
C HIS A 48 8.50 12.42 22.61
N ASN A 49 8.88 11.40 21.84
CA ASN A 49 7.96 10.71 20.96
C ASN A 49 6.93 9.92 21.78
N THR A 50 5.66 10.23 21.58
CA THR A 50 4.51 9.55 22.21
C THR A 50 3.64 8.84 21.20
N ASP A 51 4.00 8.91 19.92
CA ASP A 51 3.27 8.24 18.83
C ASP A 51 3.49 6.72 18.89
N PRO A 52 2.53 5.93 18.40
CA PRO A 52 2.70 4.48 18.30
C PRO A 52 3.80 4.13 17.28
N ASP A 53 4.39 2.92 17.39
CA ASP A 53 5.38 2.43 16.43
C ASP A 53 4.83 2.32 15.01
N ILE A 54 3.52 2.05 14.90
CA ILE A 54 2.77 1.97 13.65
C ILE A 54 1.43 2.70 13.83
N GLN A 55 1.20 3.73 13.03
CA GLN A 55 -0.14 4.30 12.88
C GLN A 55 -0.94 3.48 11.88
N VAL A 56 -2.18 3.16 12.21
CA VAL A 56 -3.12 2.47 11.32
C VAL A 56 -4.31 3.37 11.05
N HIS A 57 -4.58 3.62 9.79
CA HIS A 57 -5.76 4.34 9.32
C HIS A 57 -6.65 3.40 8.50
N ALA A 58 -7.92 3.28 8.89
CA ALA A 58 -8.92 2.57 8.10
C ALA A 58 -9.56 3.55 7.10
N TYR A 59 -9.17 3.45 5.83
CA TYR A 59 -9.82 4.20 4.77
C TYR A 59 -11.27 3.74 4.57
N ASP A 60 -11.47 2.44 4.55
CA ASP A 60 -12.76 1.78 4.65
C ASP A 60 -12.61 0.44 5.41
N ALA A 61 -13.68 -0.37 5.46
CA ALA A 61 -13.66 -1.66 6.15
C ALA A 61 -12.67 -2.69 5.55
N HIS A 62 -12.18 -2.46 4.34
CA HIS A 62 -11.40 -3.41 3.55
C HIS A 62 -10.06 -2.85 3.07
N THR A 63 -9.73 -1.60 3.44
CA THR A 63 -8.54 -0.89 2.98
C THR A 63 -7.91 -0.13 4.13
N LEU A 64 -6.73 -0.57 4.55
CA LEU A 64 -5.99 0.04 5.65
C LEU A 64 -4.66 0.62 5.14
N ILE A 65 -4.31 1.79 5.64
CA ILE A 65 -3.04 2.46 5.40
C ILE A 65 -2.28 2.46 6.71
N LEU A 66 -1.04 1.95 6.69
CA LEU A 66 -0.17 1.92 7.85
C LEU A 66 1.00 2.86 7.62
N ARG A 67 1.47 3.52 8.67
CA ARG A 67 2.70 4.31 8.62
C ARG A 67 3.64 3.89 9.74
N GLN A 68 4.89 3.62 9.39
CA GLN A 68 5.96 3.40 10.35
C GLN A 68 6.33 4.71 11.04
N ASN A 69 6.64 4.66 12.34
CA ASN A 69 7.04 5.85 13.10
C ASN A 69 8.47 6.26 12.74
N MET A 70 8.69 7.55 12.49
CA MET A 70 10.02 8.12 12.23
C MET A 70 11.00 7.96 13.39
N ALA A 71 10.53 7.83 14.64
CA ALA A 71 11.39 7.52 15.78
C ALA A 71 11.96 6.10 15.69
N VAL A 72 11.32 5.19 14.92
CA VAL A 72 11.81 3.83 14.67
C VAL A 72 12.79 3.84 13.48
N HIS A 73 12.41 4.52 12.38
CA HIS A 73 13.27 4.67 11.21
C HIS A 73 12.92 5.95 10.45
N CYS A 74 13.92 6.71 10.01
CA CYS A 74 13.72 8.00 9.35
C CYS A 74 12.96 7.92 8.01
N GLU A 75 13.03 6.80 7.31
CA GLU A 75 12.28 6.59 6.05
C GLU A 75 10.77 6.53 6.29
N ALA A 76 10.32 6.03 7.46
CA ALA A 76 8.92 6.00 7.89
C ALA A 76 7.91 5.66 6.77
N PRO A 77 8.11 4.54 6.03
CA PRO A 77 7.30 4.25 4.86
C PRO A 77 5.83 4.00 5.20
N PHE A 78 4.98 4.25 4.22
CA PHE A 78 3.59 3.83 4.22
C PHE A 78 3.47 2.42 3.64
N LEU A 79 2.62 1.61 4.27
CA LEU A 79 2.29 0.28 3.84
C LEU A 79 0.77 0.17 3.66
N PHE A 80 0.33 -0.75 2.81
CA PHE A 80 -1.09 -0.87 2.50
C PHE A 80 -1.57 -2.30 2.73
N LEU A 81 -2.64 -2.48 3.52
CA LEU A 81 -3.26 -3.77 3.76
C LEU A 81 -4.67 -3.77 3.15
N LEU A 82 -4.86 -4.61 2.12
CA LEU A 82 -6.07 -4.67 1.31
C LEU A 82 -6.71 -6.05 1.48
N PHE A 83 -8.00 -6.09 1.83
CA PHE A 83 -8.76 -7.31 2.03
C PHE A 83 -9.61 -7.64 0.82
N GLY A 84 -9.54 -8.88 0.34
CA GLY A 84 -10.48 -9.51 -0.57
C GLY A 84 -11.28 -10.60 0.12
N ASN A 85 -12.07 -11.41 -0.61
CA ASN A 85 -12.84 -12.49 0.01
C ASN A 85 -11.99 -13.72 0.36
N ASP A 86 -10.91 -14.00 -0.39
CA ASP A 86 -10.12 -15.23 -0.25
C ASP A 86 -8.78 -14.97 0.45
N ARG A 87 -8.25 -13.75 0.30
CA ARG A 87 -6.96 -13.33 0.86
C ARG A 87 -6.87 -11.83 1.08
N ALA A 88 -5.98 -11.43 1.99
CA ALA A 88 -5.47 -10.08 2.07
C ALA A 88 -4.13 -9.96 1.35
N VAL A 89 -3.80 -8.76 0.88
CA VAL A 89 -2.45 -8.40 0.46
C VAL A 89 -1.89 -7.30 1.36
N LEU A 90 -0.66 -7.49 1.82
CA LEU A 90 0.16 -6.44 2.43
C LEU A 90 1.16 -5.98 1.37
N LEU A 91 1.11 -4.71 1.01
CA LEU A 91 2.10 -4.08 0.13
C LEU A 91 3.17 -3.43 1.01
N ASP A 92 4.39 -3.91 0.87
CA ASP A 92 5.61 -3.59 1.61
C ASP A 92 5.60 -4.02 3.09
N THR A 93 6.79 -4.12 3.67
CA THR A 93 7.01 -4.56 5.06
C THR A 93 7.84 -3.60 5.89
N GLY A 94 8.07 -2.38 5.39
CA GLY A 94 8.70 -1.30 6.13
C GLY A 94 10.22 -1.38 6.23
N ALA A 95 10.77 -0.43 6.97
CA ALA A 95 12.20 -0.15 7.06
C ALA A 95 12.92 -0.81 8.25
N THR A 96 12.23 -1.67 9.03
CA THR A 96 12.78 -2.22 10.26
C THR A 96 12.44 -3.70 10.42
N ALA A 97 13.48 -4.55 10.48
CA ALA A 97 13.34 -5.99 10.61
C ALA A 97 12.91 -6.43 12.02
N ALA A 98 13.40 -5.74 13.05
CA ALA A 98 13.23 -6.14 14.45
C ALA A 98 11.80 -5.86 14.93
N ALA A 99 11.06 -6.93 15.23
CA ALA A 99 9.69 -6.85 15.71
C ALA A 99 9.55 -6.16 17.09
N GLU A 100 10.65 -6.03 17.83
CA GLU A 100 10.72 -5.28 19.09
C GLU A 100 10.44 -3.78 18.88
N PHE A 101 10.94 -3.22 17.78
CA PHE A 101 10.82 -1.79 17.46
C PHE A 101 9.74 -1.52 16.41
N PHE A 102 9.44 -2.50 15.58
CA PHE A 102 8.44 -2.41 14.54
C PHE A 102 7.61 -3.69 14.50
N PRO A 103 6.58 -3.84 15.35
CA PRO A 103 5.81 -5.08 15.51
C PRO A 103 4.80 -5.28 14.36
N LEU A 104 5.27 -5.26 13.10
CA LEU A 104 4.43 -5.26 11.91
C LEU A 104 3.56 -6.52 11.85
N ARG A 105 4.16 -7.70 12.02
CA ARG A 105 3.40 -8.96 11.98
C ARG A 105 2.27 -8.98 12.99
N ARG A 106 2.54 -8.62 14.26
CA ARG A 106 1.52 -8.58 15.30
C ARG A 106 0.39 -7.62 14.92
N THR A 107 0.75 -6.44 14.42
CA THR A 107 -0.23 -5.46 13.96
C THR A 107 -1.10 -6.01 12.84
N VAL A 108 -0.49 -6.65 11.83
CA VAL A 108 -1.21 -7.27 10.71
C VAL A 108 -2.08 -8.44 11.18
N ASP A 109 -1.58 -9.29 12.09
CA ASP A 109 -2.36 -10.40 12.67
C ASP A 109 -3.61 -9.89 13.40
N ASP A 110 -3.49 -8.83 14.20
CA ASP A 110 -4.60 -8.19 14.90
C ASP A 110 -5.62 -7.57 13.92
N LEU A 111 -5.15 -6.98 12.83
CA LEU A 111 -6.00 -6.39 11.78
C LEU A 111 -6.76 -7.47 11.00
N VAL A 112 -6.06 -8.51 10.55
CA VAL A 112 -6.65 -9.66 9.86
C VAL A 112 -7.64 -10.38 10.78
N GLY A 113 -7.29 -10.60 12.04
CA GLY A 113 -8.18 -11.23 13.02
C GLY A 113 -9.47 -10.44 13.25
N ARG A 114 -9.38 -9.12 13.37
CA ARG A 114 -10.59 -8.26 13.48
C ARG A 114 -11.44 -8.29 12.22
N TRP A 115 -10.82 -8.28 11.05
CA TRP A 115 -11.55 -8.36 9.80
C TRP A 115 -12.27 -9.71 9.66
N LEU A 116 -11.60 -10.83 9.98
CA LEU A 116 -12.17 -12.16 9.96
C LEU A 116 -13.29 -12.37 11.00
N ALA A 117 -13.21 -11.68 12.14
CA ALA A 117 -14.30 -11.70 13.13
C ALA A 117 -15.59 -11.08 12.57
N ALA A 118 -15.47 -10.06 11.71
CA ALA A 118 -16.63 -9.44 11.03
C ALA A 118 -16.99 -10.16 9.72
N HIS A 119 -16.06 -10.84 9.08
CA HIS A 119 -16.19 -11.50 7.79
C HIS A 119 -15.59 -12.92 7.87
N PRO A 120 -16.22 -13.87 8.57
CA PRO A 120 -15.66 -15.22 8.76
C PRO A 120 -15.37 -15.93 7.44
N ARG A 121 -14.20 -16.60 7.35
CA ARG A 121 -13.76 -17.42 6.23
C ARG A 121 -13.19 -18.73 6.76
N ASP A 122 -13.43 -19.83 6.07
CA ASP A 122 -12.87 -21.16 6.44
C ASP A 122 -11.36 -21.21 6.23
N ARG A 123 -10.89 -20.51 5.21
CA ARG A 123 -9.47 -20.32 4.87
C ARG A 123 -9.26 -18.88 4.45
N TYR A 124 -8.14 -18.30 4.86
CA TYR A 124 -7.80 -16.93 4.49
C TYR A 124 -6.29 -16.73 4.43
N GLU A 125 -5.79 -16.43 3.26
CA GLU A 125 -4.35 -16.25 3.01
C GLU A 125 -3.93 -14.81 3.24
N LEU A 126 -2.72 -14.59 3.73
CA LEU A 126 -2.01 -13.31 3.65
C LEU A 126 -0.95 -13.40 2.56
N LEU A 127 -1.05 -12.54 1.57
CA LEU A 127 -0.03 -12.35 0.56
C LEU A 127 0.80 -11.10 0.90
N VAL A 128 2.12 -11.23 0.97
CA VAL A 128 3.04 -10.11 1.14
C VAL A 128 3.73 -9.87 -0.19
N LEU A 129 3.54 -8.68 -0.73
CA LEU A 129 4.13 -8.20 -1.97
C LEU A 129 4.88 -6.90 -1.74
N HIS A 130 5.72 -6.52 -2.68
CA HIS A 130 6.52 -5.32 -2.59
C HIS A 130 6.32 -4.42 -3.81
N THR A 131 6.33 -3.12 -3.55
CA THR A 131 6.39 -2.13 -4.62
C THR A 131 7.74 -2.17 -5.32
N HIS A 132 8.82 -2.45 -4.58
CA HIS A 132 10.18 -2.67 -5.08
C HIS A 132 11.08 -3.26 -3.97
N ALA A 133 12.39 -3.48 -4.29
CA ALA A 133 13.29 -4.24 -3.43
C ALA A 133 14.24 -3.39 -2.56
N HIS A 134 14.02 -2.09 -2.37
CA HIS A 134 14.81 -1.31 -1.42
C HIS A 134 14.58 -1.75 0.02
N GLY A 135 15.59 -1.57 0.86
CA GLY A 135 15.62 -2.10 2.22
C GLY A 135 14.50 -1.61 3.12
N ASP A 136 13.99 -0.41 2.88
CA ASP A 136 12.89 0.21 3.62
C ASP A 136 11.49 -0.28 3.20
N HIS A 137 11.42 -1.16 2.20
CA HIS A 137 10.19 -1.82 1.75
C HIS A 137 10.14 -3.30 2.10
N VAL A 138 11.29 -3.93 2.38
CA VAL A 138 11.40 -5.39 2.55
C VAL A 138 11.93 -5.81 3.91
N ALA A 139 12.35 -4.87 4.78
CA ALA A 139 13.04 -5.20 6.01
C ALA A 139 12.24 -6.10 6.95
N GLY A 140 10.93 -5.96 6.97
CA GLY A 140 10.03 -6.73 7.83
C GLY A 140 9.66 -8.12 7.34
N ASP A 141 10.08 -8.57 6.15
CA ASP A 141 9.73 -9.87 5.56
C ASP A 141 9.96 -11.05 6.50
N GLY A 142 11.10 -11.01 7.21
CA GLY A 142 11.46 -12.04 8.17
C GLY A 142 10.45 -12.21 9.30
N GLN A 143 9.63 -11.21 9.62
CA GLN A 143 8.59 -11.31 10.63
C GLN A 143 7.44 -12.22 10.18
N PHE A 144 7.24 -12.40 8.87
CA PHE A 144 6.19 -13.25 8.30
C PHE A 144 6.68 -14.68 8.02
N ALA A 145 7.98 -14.96 8.21
CA ALA A 145 8.53 -16.29 8.08
C ALA A 145 7.84 -17.26 9.07
N GLY A 146 7.29 -18.36 8.54
CA GLY A 146 6.55 -19.32 9.35
C GLY A 146 5.17 -18.86 9.87
N ARG A 147 4.64 -17.72 9.40
CA ARG A 147 3.23 -17.40 9.62
C ARG A 147 2.36 -18.35 8.82
N PRO A 148 1.35 -19.04 9.45
CA PRO A 148 0.43 -19.89 8.72
C PRO A 148 -0.31 -19.14 7.62
N ASP A 149 -0.71 -19.87 6.57
CA ASP A 149 -1.50 -19.34 5.45
C ASP A 149 -0.94 -18.01 4.89
N THR A 150 0.40 -17.95 4.70
CA THR A 150 1.10 -16.76 4.26
C THR A 150 2.08 -17.08 3.14
N VAL A 151 2.03 -16.25 2.10
CA VAL A 151 3.01 -16.25 1.02
C VAL A 151 3.74 -14.91 1.04
N VAL A 152 5.06 -14.95 1.25
CA VAL A 152 5.94 -13.78 1.06
C VAL A 152 6.64 -13.94 -0.28
N VAL A 153 6.35 -13.06 -1.20
CA VAL A 153 6.95 -13.08 -2.55
C VAL A 153 8.25 -12.29 -2.52
N GLY A 154 9.35 -12.90 -2.98
CA GLY A 154 10.63 -12.21 -3.05
C GLY A 154 10.53 -10.92 -3.89
N ALA A 155 11.18 -9.86 -3.43
CA ALA A 155 11.08 -8.54 -4.03
C ALA A 155 11.99 -8.32 -5.25
N ASP A 156 12.91 -9.26 -5.54
CA ASP A 156 13.75 -9.17 -6.73
C ASP A 156 12.90 -9.24 -8.01
N ARG A 157 13.39 -8.58 -9.06
CA ARG A 157 12.66 -8.47 -10.33
C ARG A 157 12.18 -9.81 -10.89
N ALA A 158 13.04 -10.82 -10.87
CA ALA A 158 12.72 -12.11 -11.49
C ALA A 158 11.59 -12.80 -10.73
N THR A 159 11.65 -12.81 -9.40
CA THR A 159 10.65 -13.46 -8.54
C THR A 159 9.34 -12.68 -8.53
N ALA A 160 9.38 -11.36 -8.26
CA ALA A 160 8.18 -10.53 -8.16
C ALA A 160 7.42 -10.48 -9.50
N TRP A 161 8.13 -10.23 -10.59
CA TRP A 161 7.48 -10.13 -11.91
C TRP A 161 6.94 -11.48 -12.40
N ALA A 162 7.66 -12.58 -12.17
CA ALA A 162 7.15 -13.91 -12.51
C ALA A 162 5.87 -14.24 -11.74
N TYR A 163 5.83 -13.95 -10.44
CA TYR A 163 4.65 -14.17 -9.60
C TYR A 163 3.44 -13.37 -10.09
N LEU A 164 3.65 -12.12 -10.49
CA LEU A 164 2.60 -11.22 -10.97
C LEU A 164 2.29 -11.40 -12.48
N GLY A 165 2.98 -12.31 -13.18
CA GLY A 165 2.82 -12.52 -14.61
C GLY A 165 3.31 -11.36 -15.48
N LEU A 166 4.15 -10.48 -14.92
CA LEU A 166 4.83 -9.41 -15.62
C LEU A 166 6.02 -9.97 -16.43
N GLY A 167 6.47 -9.25 -17.43
CA GLY A 167 7.55 -9.71 -18.32
C GLY A 167 8.22 -8.58 -19.10
N ALA A 168 8.80 -8.93 -20.25
CA ALA A 168 9.52 -7.98 -21.10
C ALA A 168 8.60 -6.94 -21.77
N ASP A 169 7.33 -7.28 -21.97
CA ASP A 169 6.33 -6.34 -22.46
C ASP A 169 5.85 -5.46 -21.29
N LEU A 170 6.40 -4.26 -21.20
CA LEU A 170 6.12 -3.31 -20.13
C LEU A 170 4.76 -2.61 -20.27
N ASP A 171 4.13 -2.65 -21.45
CA ASP A 171 2.76 -2.13 -21.64
C ASP A 171 1.70 -3.15 -21.16
N ARG A 172 2.11 -4.39 -20.88
CA ARG A 172 1.21 -5.42 -20.37
C ARG A 172 0.75 -5.10 -18.96
N VAL A 173 -0.56 -5.03 -18.77
CA VAL A 173 -1.21 -5.00 -17.45
C VAL A 173 -1.63 -6.41 -17.09
N THR A 174 -1.27 -6.88 -15.90
CA THR A 174 -1.68 -8.16 -15.35
C THR A 174 -2.65 -7.96 -14.18
N THR A 175 -3.26 -9.04 -13.70
CA THR A 175 -4.24 -8.96 -12.62
C THR A 175 -3.91 -9.92 -11.48
N LEU A 176 -4.17 -9.48 -10.26
CA LEU A 176 -4.09 -10.27 -9.04
C LEU A 176 -5.47 -10.26 -8.37
N ASP A 177 -6.13 -11.41 -8.32
CA ASP A 177 -7.44 -11.55 -7.68
C ASP A 177 -7.28 -11.94 -6.19
N LEU A 178 -7.88 -11.14 -5.31
CA LEU A 178 -7.92 -11.38 -3.87
C LEU A 178 -9.23 -12.05 -3.41
N GLY A 179 -10.00 -12.57 -4.36
CA GLY A 179 -11.36 -13.09 -4.14
C GLY A 179 -12.41 -12.02 -4.45
N GLY A 180 -12.54 -11.68 -5.74
CA GLY A 180 -13.45 -10.65 -6.26
C GLY A 180 -12.95 -9.21 -6.13
N ARG A 181 -11.93 -8.93 -5.32
CA ARG A 181 -11.16 -7.68 -5.37
C ARG A 181 -9.93 -7.90 -6.25
N VAL A 182 -9.91 -7.26 -7.39
CA VAL A 182 -8.87 -7.45 -8.41
C VAL A 182 -7.95 -6.23 -8.43
N LEU A 183 -6.66 -6.46 -8.25
CA LEU A 183 -5.62 -5.46 -8.46
C LEU A 183 -5.08 -5.60 -9.88
N GLU A 184 -4.92 -4.49 -10.60
CA GLU A 184 -4.14 -4.46 -11.84
C GLU A 184 -2.69 -4.14 -11.50
N CYS A 185 -1.74 -4.90 -12.07
CA CYS A 185 -0.31 -4.80 -11.79
C CYS A 185 0.43 -4.33 -13.04
N LEU A 186 1.26 -3.31 -12.88
CA LEU A 186 2.06 -2.70 -13.95
C LEU A 186 3.54 -2.71 -13.57
N ALA A 187 4.41 -3.20 -14.46
CA ALA A 187 5.84 -2.99 -14.29
C ALA A 187 6.17 -1.50 -14.36
N SER A 188 6.88 -0.96 -13.37
CA SER A 188 7.19 0.47 -13.27
C SER A 188 8.68 0.75 -12.98
N PRO A 189 9.61 0.19 -13.79
CA PRO A 189 11.05 0.42 -13.59
C PRO A 189 11.43 1.88 -13.80
N GLY A 190 12.55 2.29 -13.18
CA GLY A 190 13.10 3.63 -13.29
C GLY A 190 13.64 4.17 -11.98
N HIS A 191 12.84 4.12 -10.90
CA HIS A 191 13.33 4.28 -9.53
C HIS A 191 14.10 3.03 -9.10
N HIS A 192 13.53 1.86 -9.34
CA HIS A 192 14.14 0.55 -9.11
C HIS A 192 13.75 -0.41 -10.23
N GLU A 193 14.65 -1.32 -10.63
CA GLU A 193 14.42 -2.24 -11.76
C GLU A 193 13.24 -3.22 -11.53
N ALA A 194 12.99 -3.59 -10.29
CA ALA A 194 11.92 -4.50 -9.89
C ALA A 194 10.58 -3.79 -9.62
N ALA A 195 10.50 -2.47 -9.74
CA ALA A 195 9.35 -1.70 -9.31
C ALA A 195 8.04 -2.14 -10.00
N VAL A 196 6.98 -2.18 -9.19
CA VAL A 196 5.61 -2.52 -9.61
C VAL A 196 4.65 -1.47 -9.05
N THR A 197 3.78 -1.00 -9.91
CA THR A 197 2.64 -0.16 -9.54
C THR A 197 1.37 -1.02 -9.49
N PHE A 198 0.55 -0.86 -8.46
CA PHE A 198 -0.70 -1.58 -8.28
C PHE A 198 -1.88 -0.63 -8.38
N TYR A 199 -2.91 -1.00 -9.15
CA TYR A 199 -4.17 -0.26 -9.20
C TYR A 199 -5.29 -1.10 -8.62
N ASP A 200 -6.03 -0.53 -7.69
CA ASP A 200 -7.20 -1.12 -7.06
C ASP A 200 -8.47 -0.42 -7.54
N ALA A 201 -9.23 -1.07 -8.39
CA ALA A 201 -10.45 -0.50 -8.95
C ALA A 201 -11.53 -0.25 -7.90
N PHE A 202 -11.52 -0.97 -6.77
CA PHE A 202 -12.48 -0.81 -5.68
C PHE A 202 -12.35 0.55 -4.97
N THR A 203 -11.13 1.03 -4.76
CA THR A 203 -10.85 2.34 -4.15
C THR A 203 -10.58 3.42 -5.19
N GLY A 204 -10.14 3.02 -6.38
CA GLY A 204 -9.55 3.90 -7.38
C GLY A 204 -8.12 4.30 -7.04
N PHE A 205 -7.44 3.62 -6.11
CA PHE A 205 -6.06 3.95 -5.72
C PHE A 205 -5.04 3.36 -6.68
N LEU A 206 -4.04 4.18 -6.99
CA LEU A 206 -2.84 3.77 -7.72
C LEU A 206 -1.65 3.84 -6.75
N PHE A 207 -1.16 2.68 -6.32
CA PHE A 207 -0.03 2.54 -5.41
C PHE A 207 1.26 2.52 -6.22
N THR A 208 2.03 3.57 -6.14
CA THR A 208 3.22 3.81 -6.99
C THR A 208 4.55 3.52 -6.31
N GLY A 209 4.54 3.09 -5.04
CA GLY A 209 5.79 2.96 -4.28
C GLY A 209 6.57 4.26 -4.32
N ASP A 210 7.85 4.15 -4.68
CA ASP A 210 8.76 5.29 -4.78
C ASP A 210 8.92 5.83 -6.20
N THR A 211 8.09 5.34 -7.13
CA THR A 211 8.07 5.91 -8.48
C THR A 211 7.50 7.32 -8.48
N VAL A 212 6.38 7.57 -7.74
CA VAL A 212 5.78 8.89 -7.58
C VAL A 212 5.20 9.05 -6.17
N TYR A 213 5.69 10.02 -5.42
CA TYR A 213 5.24 10.38 -4.08
C TYR A 213 5.52 11.87 -3.79
N PRO A 214 4.97 12.50 -2.75
CA PRO A 214 5.31 13.88 -2.39
C PRO A 214 6.69 13.95 -1.72
N GLY A 215 7.73 13.83 -2.53
CA GLY A 215 9.12 13.74 -2.06
C GLY A 215 10.15 13.79 -3.17
N ARG A 216 11.30 13.19 -2.90
CA ARG A 216 12.45 13.11 -3.80
C ARG A 216 12.36 11.86 -4.68
N LEU A 217 11.92 12.04 -5.91
CA LEU A 217 11.83 10.98 -6.91
C LEU A 217 13.25 10.63 -7.37
N TYR A 218 13.88 9.67 -6.70
CA TYR A 218 15.20 9.18 -7.04
C TYR A 218 15.11 8.31 -8.29
N VAL A 219 15.80 8.72 -9.35
CA VAL A 219 15.81 8.02 -10.64
C VAL A 219 17.11 7.27 -10.77
N GLN A 220 17.07 5.95 -11.00
CA GLN A 220 18.23 5.10 -11.27
C GLN A 220 18.40 4.82 -12.76
N ASP A 221 17.31 4.80 -13.53
CA ASP A 221 17.30 4.65 -14.98
C ASP A 221 16.36 5.71 -15.57
N TRP A 222 16.94 6.72 -16.19
CA TRP A 222 16.18 7.85 -16.74
C TRP A 222 15.21 7.44 -17.84
N ALA A 223 15.66 6.58 -18.77
CA ALA A 223 14.84 6.14 -19.89
C ALA A 223 13.66 5.30 -19.41
N ALA A 224 13.93 4.34 -18.52
CA ALA A 224 12.88 3.52 -17.92
C ALA A 224 11.90 4.33 -17.08
N PHE A 225 12.38 5.34 -16.33
CA PHE A 225 11.51 6.22 -15.52
C PHE A 225 10.58 7.03 -16.41
N ARG A 226 11.11 7.65 -17.47
CA ARG A 226 10.33 8.40 -18.46
C ARG A 226 9.23 7.53 -19.08
N ASP A 227 9.61 6.35 -19.58
CA ASP A 227 8.67 5.40 -20.20
C ASP A 227 7.62 4.91 -19.20
N THR A 228 8.01 4.70 -17.94
CA THR A 228 7.09 4.34 -16.86
C THR A 228 6.07 5.44 -16.61
N ILE A 229 6.50 6.69 -16.46
CA ILE A 229 5.57 7.81 -16.25
C ILE A 229 4.64 8.00 -17.45
N ASP A 230 5.13 7.83 -18.68
CA ASP A 230 4.28 7.85 -19.90
C ASP A 230 3.20 6.77 -19.85
N ARG A 231 3.55 5.54 -19.45
CA ARG A 231 2.57 4.45 -19.28
C ARG A 231 1.56 4.73 -18.18
N LEU A 232 1.99 5.23 -17.02
CA LEU A 232 1.10 5.56 -15.93
C LEU A 232 0.14 6.70 -16.30
N VAL A 233 0.59 7.71 -17.03
CA VAL A 233 -0.30 8.77 -17.56
C VAL A 233 -1.37 8.17 -18.45
N ARG A 234 -0.99 7.38 -19.47
CA ARG A 234 -1.95 6.70 -20.36
C ARG A 234 -2.90 5.78 -19.61
N PHE A 235 -2.40 5.07 -18.58
CA PHE A 235 -3.23 4.21 -17.75
C PHE A 235 -4.34 4.98 -17.05
N THR A 236 -4.04 6.17 -16.51
CA THR A 236 -5.05 7.00 -15.83
C THR A 236 -6.10 7.60 -16.77
N GLU A 237 -5.86 7.60 -18.08
CA GLU A 237 -6.85 8.04 -19.09
C GLU A 237 -7.94 7.00 -19.31
N THR A 238 -7.65 5.74 -19.00
CA THR A 238 -8.55 4.59 -19.25
C THR A 238 -9.08 3.94 -17.98
N ARG A 239 -8.69 4.44 -16.80
CA ARG A 239 -9.08 3.93 -15.48
C ARG A 239 -9.59 5.06 -14.60
N ALA A 240 -10.56 4.76 -13.76
CA ALA A 240 -11.11 5.70 -12.78
C ALA A 240 -10.18 5.85 -11.56
N VAL A 241 -8.94 6.32 -11.80
CA VAL A 241 -7.99 6.58 -10.71
C VAL A 241 -8.46 7.77 -9.90
N SER A 242 -8.71 7.55 -8.60
CA SER A 242 -9.13 8.60 -7.67
C SER A 242 -7.93 9.32 -7.07
N HIS A 243 -6.91 8.55 -6.64
CA HIS A 243 -5.70 9.06 -5.99
C HIS A 243 -4.48 8.24 -6.38
N VAL A 244 -3.33 8.89 -6.38
CA VAL A 244 -2.01 8.28 -6.45
C VAL A 244 -1.42 8.27 -5.04
N LEU A 245 -0.96 7.12 -4.57
CA LEU A 245 -0.38 6.92 -3.25
C LEU A 245 1.03 6.35 -3.39
N GLY A 246 2.02 7.12 -3.00
CA GLY A 246 3.40 6.63 -2.86
C GLY A 246 3.67 6.13 -1.44
N CYS A 247 4.92 5.72 -1.18
CA CYS A 247 5.28 5.15 0.11
C CYS A 247 5.93 6.15 1.08
N HIS A 248 6.21 7.38 0.68
CA HIS A 248 6.85 8.40 1.51
C HIS A 248 6.19 9.78 1.41
N ILE A 249 6.47 10.62 2.41
CA ILE A 249 6.27 12.06 2.35
C ILE A 249 7.60 12.70 2.78
N GLU A 250 8.20 13.50 1.90
CA GLU A 250 9.47 14.16 2.16
C GLU A 250 9.42 15.66 1.82
N MET A 251 8.34 16.12 1.18
CA MET A 251 8.09 17.54 0.95
C MET A 251 7.46 18.19 2.19
N THR A 252 7.63 19.48 2.29
CA THR A 252 6.85 20.32 3.20
C THR A 252 5.62 20.89 2.48
N THR A 253 4.69 21.53 3.20
CA THR A 253 3.59 22.29 2.61
C THR A 253 4.05 23.56 1.91
N THR A 254 5.32 23.99 2.12
CA THR A 254 5.92 25.10 1.39
C THR A 254 6.39 24.63 0.01
N PRO A 255 5.89 25.20 -1.10
CA PRO A 255 6.26 24.78 -2.44
C PRO A 255 7.78 24.78 -2.69
N GLY A 256 8.30 23.68 -3.23
CA GLY A 256 9.70 23.51 -3.58
C GLY A 256 10.65 23.22 -2.42
N VAL A 257 10.11 23.08 -1.20
CA VAL A 257 10.91 22.82 0.00
C VAL A 257 10.66 21.39 0.49
N ASP A 258 11.71 20.58 0.54
CA ASP A 258 11.71 19.25 1.14
C ASP A 258 12.41 19.25 2.50
N TYR A 259 12.10 18.24 3.30
CA TYR A 259 12.77 18.03 4.58
C TYR A 259 14.23 17.56 4.37
N PRO A 260 15.13 17.87 5.31
CA PRO A 260 16.48 17.31 5.28
C PRO A 260 16.48 15.78 5.22
N ILE A 261 17.36 15.21 4.41
CA ILE A 261 17.54 13.75 4.32
C ILE A 261 17.83 13.19 5.73
N ARG A 262 17.16 12.09 6.08
CA ARG A 262 17.24 11.42 7.39
C ARG A 262 16.71 12.24 8.57
N THR A 263 15.87 13.25 8.32
CA THR A 263 15.14 13.87 9.42
C THR A 263 14.21 12.86 10.09
N THR A 264 13.99 13.03 11.38
CA THR A 264 13.04 12.23 12.18
C THR A 264 11.87 13.07 12.69
N TYR A 265 11.69 14.27 12.12
CA TYR A 265 10.61 15.18 12.46
C TYR A 265 10.15 15.99 11.26
N GLN A 266 8.90 15.80 10.85
CA GLN A 266 8.29 16.38 9.66
C GLN A 266 6.88 16.95 9.96
N PRO A 267 6.76 18.03 10.76
CA PRO A 267 5.47 18.53 11.28
C PRO A 267 4.55 19.14 10.22
N ASP A 268 5.10 19.59 9.08
CA ASP A 268 4.39 20.33 8.02
C ASP A 268 4.30 19.50 6.73
N GLU A 269 4.04 18.20 6.84
CA GLU A 269 3.87 17.32 5.69
C GLU A 269 2.63 17.67 4.88
N PRO A 270 2.69 17.62 3.53
CA PRO A 270 1.52 17.64 2.69
C PRO A 270 0.73 16.32 2.82
N PRO A 271 -0.51 16.25 2.31
CA PRO A 271 -1.25 15.01 2.25
C PRO A 271 -0.49 13.90 1.49
N LEU A 272 -0.60 12.65 1.97
CA LEU A 272 -0.07 11.48 1.27
C LEU A 272 -0.67 11.31 -0.13
N GLN A 273 -1.99 11.49 -0.20
CA GLN A 273 -2.74 11.30 -1.43
C GLN A 273 -2.50 12.42 -2.43
N MET A 274 -2.15 12.05 -3.63
CA MET A 274 -1.99 12.94 -4.76
C MET A 274 -3.14 12.75 -5.76
N SER A 275 -3.51 13.82 -6.47
CA SER A 275 -4.43 13.66 -7.59
C SER A 275 -3.74 12.96 -8.77
N PRO A 276 -4.48 12.28 -9.67
CA PRO A 276 -3.90 11.69 -10.88
C PRO A 276 -3.17 12.69 -11.79
N ARG A 277 -3.47 13.98 -11.63
CA ARG A 277 -2.77 15.07 -12.34
C ARG A 277 -1.27 15.07 -12.01
N ARG A 278 -0.87 14.61 -10.82
CA ARG A 278 0.55 14.54 -10.41
C ARG A 278 1.41 13.79 -11.44
N LEU A 279 0.89 12.71 -12.00
CA LEU A 279 1.62 11.96 -13.04
C LEU A 279 1.92 12.84 -14.28
N ARG A 280 0.98 13.70 -14.68
CA ARG A 280 1.21 14.65 -15.79
C ARG A 280 2.17 15.76 -15.41
N ASP A 281 2.13 16.23 -14.16
CA ASP A 281 3.08 17.23 -13.66
C ASP A 281 4.51 16.65 -13.65
N VAL A 282 4.69 15.39 -13.20
CA VAL A 282 5.99 14.68 -13.24
C VAL A 282 6.41 14.45 -14.70
N ARG A 283 5.49 14.11 -15.61
CA ARG A 283 5.79 13.93 -17.01
C ARG A 283 6.30 15.23 -17.68
N ALA A 284 5.66 16.34 -17.38
CA ALA A 284 6.11 17.66 -17.86
C ALA A 284 7.49 18.03 -17.29
N ALA A 285 7.73 17.74 -16.02
CA ALA A 285 9.02 17.94 -15.37
C ALA A 285 10.15 17.10 -16.00
N ILE A 286 9.86 15.85 -16.39
CA ILE A 286 10.82 14.97 -17.11
C ILE A 286 11.22 15.61 -18.44
N ASP A 287 10.28 16.19 -19.20
CA ASP A 287 10.57 16.87 -20.45
C ASP A 287 11.42 18.14 -20.22
N GLU A 288 11.15 18.88 -19.14
CA GLU A 288 11.94 20.06 -18.77
C GLU A 288 13.35 19.67 -18.33
N VAL A 289 13.51 18.62 -17.52
CA VAL A 289 14.80 18.12 -17.04
C VAL A 289 15.63 17.59 -18.20
N ASP A 290 15.01 16.89 -19.16
CA ASP A 290 15.64 16.38 -20.39
C ASP A 290 16.94 15.61 -20.14
N GLY A 291 16.95 14.76 -19.13
CA GLY A 291 18.11 13.91 -18.76
C GLY A 291 19.26 14.66 -18.08
N ARG A 292 19.13 15.93 -17.74
CA ARG A 292 20.14 16.66 -16.96
C ARG A 292 20.25 16.07 -15.57
N THR A 293 21.47 15.73 -15.19
CA THR A 293 21.77 15.19 -13.85
C THR A 293 21.60 16.24 -12.76
N GLY A 294 21.41 15.79 -11.53
CA GLY A 294 21.29 16.60 -10.35
C GLY A 294 19.91 16.61 -9.74
N ARG A 295 19.68 17.61 -8.92
CA ARG A 295 18.46 17.80 -8.16
C ARG A 295 17.61 18.90 -8.79
N HIS A 296 16.39 18.57 -9.17
CA HIS A 296 15.45 19.46 -9.87
C HIS A 296 14.18 19.63 -9.03
N PRO A 297 14.05 20.69 -8.20
CA PRO A 297 12.90 20.92 -7.33
C PRO A 297 11.72 21.47 -8.11
N TYR A 298 10.54 20.94 -7.81
CA TYR A 298 9.21 21.41 -8.23
C TYR A 298 8.36 21.72 -7.00
N ALA A 299 7.18 22.26 -7.19
CA ALA A 299 6.34 22.70 -6.06
C ALA A 299 6.09 21.59 -5.02
N ASP A 300 5.81 20.35 -5.47
CA ASP A 300 5.36 19.26 -4.61
C ASP A 300 6.19 17.99 -4.75
N PHE A 301 7.29 18.02 -5.47
CA PHE A 301 8.24 16.92 -5.60
C PHE A 301 9.60 17.43 -6.08
N VAL A 302 10.59 16.59 -6.00
CA VAL A 302 11.94 16.84 -6.53
C VAL A 302 12.33 15.67 -7.42
N ILE A 303 12.82 15.91 -8.63
CA ILE A 303 13.47 14.87 -9.43
C ILE A 303 14.95 14.86 -9.06
N CYS A 304 15.45 13.71 -8.61
CA CYS A 304 16.85 13.47 -8.30
C CYS A 304 17.40 12.45 -9.30
N TRP A 305 18.23 12.91 -10.24
CA TRP A 305 18.84 12.05 -11.24
C TRP A 305 20.36 12.09 -11.13
N GLU A 306 20.96 10.94 -10.79
CA GLU A 306 22.39 10.72 -10.77
C GLU A 306 22.65 9.36 -11.45
N PRO A 307 23.37 9.32 -12.61
CA PRO A 307 23.62 8.10 -13.37
C PRO A 307 24.60 7.14 -12.67
#